data_30bb9ab9cdeffda2e031c3759f3f67b5
#
_entry.id   30bb9ab9cdeffda2e031c3759f3f67b5
#
_cell.length_a   1.000
_cell.length_b   1.000
_cell.length_c   1.000
_cell.angle_alpha   90.00
_cell.angle_beta   90.00
_cell.angle_gamma   90.00
#
_symmetry.space_group_name_H-M   'P 1'
#
loop_
_entity.id
_entity.type
_entity.pdbx_description
1 polymer ?
#
loop_
_entity_poly.entity_id
_entity_poly.type
_entity_poly.pdbx_seq_one_letter_code
_entity_poly.pdbx_strand_id
1 'polypeptide(L)'
;VPVGEPGEVAIRRTDIHGDPDPIFFLGYWNQPEATRAKFTGDWWRTGDVAVRDEDGYLWYQGRADDVFKSAGYRIGPGEIENCLIKHPAVANCAVVPKPDAERGAVVKAYVVLTTEFIAARADSESAGGQFDQELIAALQDHVKGQLAPYEYPKEIEFIDQLPMTTTGKLQRRVLRLQEEERATQRRG
;
A
#
# COMPACT_ATOMS: atom_id res chain seq x y z
N VAL A 1 13.47 -0.44 -17.84
CA VAL A 1 13.68 0.90 -17.26
C VAL A 1 15.16 1.10 -16.98
N PRO A 2 15.69 2.33 -16.99
CA PRO A 2 17.05 2.65 -16.59
C PRO A 2 17.36 2.24 -15.14
N VAL A 3 18.66 2.11 -14.83
CA VAL A 3 19.15 1.95 -13.45
C VAL A 3 18.74 3.16 -12.62
N GLY A 4 18.28 2.93 -11.40
CA GLY A 4 17.79 3.97 -10.49
C GLY A 4 16.34 4.38 -10.69
N GLU A 5 15.65 3.89 -11.74
CA GLU A 5 14.24 4.19 -11.98
C GLU A 5 13.33 3.02 -11.57
N PRO A 6 12.15 3.32 -10.98
CA PRO A 6 11.18 2.29 -10.64
C PRO A 6 10.53 1.68 -11.90
N GLY A 7 10.47 0.34 -11.93
CA GLY A 7 9.84 -0.40 -13.01
C GLY A 7 9.11 -1.64 -12.51
N GLU A 8 8.12 -2.11 -13.25
CA GLU A 8 7.45 -3.38 -12.93
C GLU A 8 8.40 -4.56 -13.23
N VAL A 9 8.55 -5.46 -12.28
CA VAL A 9 9.34 -6.67 -12.44
C VAL A 9 8.63 -7.62 -13.39
N ALA A 10 9.36 -8.06 -14.43
CA ALA A 10 8.86 -9.02 -15.40
C ALA A 10 9.83 -10.20 -15.56
N ILE A 11 9.28 -11.39 -15.71
CA ILE A 11 10.02 -12.64 -15.88
C ILE A 11 9.83 -13.12 -17.31
N ARG A 12 10.92 -13.48 -17.98
CA ARG A 12 10.88 -14.01 -19.33
C ARG A 12 10.44 -15.47 -19.33
N ARG A 13 9.60 -15.84 -20.31
CA ARG A 13 9.06 -17.21 -20.46
C ARG A 13 10.13 -18.25 -20.80
N THR A 14 11.18 -17.82 -21.43
CA THR A 14 12.27 -18.69 -21.89
C THR A 14 13.58 -18.28 -21.23
N ASP A 15 14.45 -19.23 -21.04
CA ASP A 15 15.82 -19.00 -20.60
C ASP A 15 16.66 -18.25 -21.65
N ILE A 16 17.98 -18.12 -21.41
CA ILE A 16 18.92 -17.44 -22.32
C ILE A 16 19.16 -18.21 -23.62
N HIS A 17 18.82 -19.51 -23.67
CA HIS A 17 18.96 -20.38 -24.84
C HIS A 17 17.68 -20.46 -25.67
N GLY A 18 16.54 -19.90 -25.13
CA GLY A 18 15.26 -19.95 -25.78
C GLY A 18 14.40 -21.15 -25.36
N ASP A 19 14.86 -21.95 -24.42
CA ASP A 19 14.11 -23.09 -23.88
C ASP A 19 13.07 -22.59 -22.84
N PRO A 20 11.88 -23.22 -22.81
CA PRO A 20 10.85 -22.85 -21.81
C PRO A 20 11.35 -23.06 -20.39
N ASP A 21 11.16 -22.04 -19.52
CA ASP A 21 11.47 -22.15 -18.10
C ASP A 21 10.47 -23.11 -17.41
N PRO A 22 10.94 -24.23 -16.80
CA PRO A 22 10.07 -25.26 -16.22
C PRO A 22 9.29 -24.79 -14.99
N ILE A 23 9.72 -23.72 -14.32
CA ILE A 23 9.04 -23.13 -13.14
C ILE A 23 8.23 -21.88 -13.47
N PHE A 24 8.05 -21.60 -14.76
CA PHE A 24 7.35 -20.42 -15.20
C PHE A 24 5.84 -20.46 -14.86
N PHE A 25 5.27 -19.29 -14.59
CA PHE A 25 3.84 -19.13 -14.33
C PHE A 25 2.98 -19.63 -15.50
N LEU A 26 2.18 -20.66 -15.28
CA LEU A 26 1.32 -21.26 -16.30
C LEU A 26 0.01 -20.49 -16.52
N GLY A 27 -0.51 -19.85 -15.48
CA GLY A 27 -1.76 -19.11 -15.53
C GLY A 27 -2.61 -19.25 -14.28
N TYR A 28 -3.68 -18.49 -14.22
CA TYR A 28 -4.70 -18.60 -13.18
C TYR A 28 -5.72 -19.68 -13.55
N TRP A 29 -6.06 -20.54 -12.61
CA TRP A 29 -7.04 -21.59 -12.80
C TRP A 29 -8.40 -21.01 -13.23
N ASN A 30 -8.94 -21.51 -14.34
CA ASN A 30 -10.21 -21.08 -14.92
C ASN A 30 -10.36 -19.56 -15.21
N GLN A 31 -9.23 -18.83 -15.36
CA GLN A 31 -9.23 -17.39 -15.62
C GLN A 31 -8.28 -17.04 -16.80
N PRO A 32 -8.64 -17.42 -18.03
CA PRO A 32 -7.77 -17.21 -19.20
C PRO A 32 -7.55 -15.73 -19.53
N GLU A 33 -8.53 -14.87 -19.29
CA GLU A 33 -8.42 -13.43 -19.53
C GLU A 33 -7.48 -12.76 -18.50
N ALA A 34 -7.64 -13.09 -17.22
CA ALA A 34 -6.74 -12.61 -16.17
C ALA A 34 -5.30 -13.09 -16.41
N THR A 35 -5.13 -14.31 -16.91
CA THR A 35 -3.84 -14.87 -17.30
C THR A 35 -3.24 -14.06 -18.46
N ARG A 36 -3.99 -13.85 -19.56
CA ARG A 36 -3.52 -13.07 -20.71
C ARG A 36 -3.13 -11.65 -20.33
N ALA A 37 -3.89 -11.00 -19.46
CA ALA A 37 -3.62 -9.65 -19.00
C ALA A 37 -2.28 -9.50 -18.25
N LYS A 38 -1.69 -10.61 -17.78
CA LYS A 38 -0.37 -10.61 -17.11
C LYS A 38 0.80 -10.68 -18.07
N PHE A 39 0.57 -10.94 -19.35
CA PHE A 39 1.65 -11.07 -20.32
C PHE A 39 1.81 -9.83 -21.18
N THR A 40 3.05 -9.53 -21.54
CA THR A 40 3.43 -8.59 -22.59
C THR A 40 4.48 -9.29 -23.46
N GLY A 41 4.05 -9.82 -24.61
CA GLY A 41 4.88 -10.72 -25.40
C GLY A 41 5.31 -11.95 -24.57
N ASP A 42 6.60 -12.22 -24.53
CA ASP A 42 7.17 -13.35 -23.77
C ASP A 42 7.44 -13.03 -22.28
N TRP A 43 7.02 -11.86 -21.82
CA TRP A 43 7.26 -11.42 -20.47
C TRP A 43 6.00 -11.53 -19.60
N TRP A 44 6.11 -12.25 -18.47
CA TRP A 44 5.12 -12.26 -17.43
C TRP A 44 5.38 -11.12 -16.46
N ARG A 45 4.39 -10.23 -16.28
CA ARG A 45 4.44 -9.12 -15.32
C ARG A 45 3.99 -9.61 -13.95
N THR A 46 4.89 -9.50 -12.96
CA THR A 46 4.62 -9.98 -11.59
C THR A 46 3.59 -9.10 -10.88
N GLY A 47 3.51 -7.83 -11.25
CA GLY A 47 2.77 -6.80 -10.54
C GLY A 47 3.57 -6.16 -9.39
N ASP A 48 4.83 -6.55 -9.21
CA ASP A 48 5.73 -5.94 -8.25
C ASP A 48 6.55 -4.84 -8.91
N VAL A 49 6.77 -3.73 -8.20
CA VAL A 49 7.63 -2.62 -8.63
C VAL A 49 8.93 -2.66 -7.85
N ALA A 50 10.04 -2.54 -8.55
CA ALA A 50 11.37 -2.46 -7.96
C ALA A 50 12.23 -1.42 -8.67
N VAL A 51 13.25 -0.94 -7.99
CA VAL A 51 14.37 -0.16 -8.56
C VAL A 51 15.57 -1.07 -8.65
N ARG A 52 16.23 -1.08 -9.82
CA ARG A 52 17.49 -1.79 -9.99
C ARG A 52 18.65 -0.83 -9.77
N ASP A 53 19.60 -1.19 -8.89
CA ASP A 53 20.83 -0.43 -8.68
C ASP A 53 21.91 -0.78 -9.73
N GLU A 54 23.09 -0.13 -9.61
CA GLU A 54 24.22 -0.33 -10.52
C GLU A 54 24.83 -1.73 -10.41
N ASP A 55 24.71 -2.37 -9.24
CA ASP A 55 25.19 -3.72 -8.98
C ASP A 55 24.19 -4.81 -9.43
N GLY A 56 23.00 -4.41 -9.90
CA GLY A 56 21.96 -5.28 -10.41
C GLY A 56 20.99 -5.81 -9.35
N TYR A 57 21.08 -5.36 -8.09
CA TYR A 57 20.09 -5.70 -7.06
C TYR A 57 18.77 -4.99 -7.32
N LEU A 58 17.67 -5.68 -6.96
CA LEU A 58 16.32 -5.18 -7.07
C LEU A 58 15.82 -4.74 -5.68
N TRP A 59 15.56 -3.45 -5.53
CA TRP A 59 15.00 -2.86 -4.33
C TRP A 59 13.49 -2.74 -4.48
N TYR A 60 12.76 -3.58 -3.76
CA TYR A 60 11.30 -3.64 -3.82
C TYR A 60 10.66 -2.33 -3.35
N GLN A 61 9.71 -1.81 -4.16
CA GLN A 61 9.00 -0.56 -3.92
C GLN A 61 7.51 -0.75 -3.61
N GLY A 62 6.97 -1.93 -3.84
CA GLY A 62 5.56 -2.25 -3.61
C GLY A 62 4.89 -2.90 -4.81
N ARG A 63 3.56 -2.98 -4.75
CA ARG A 63 2.73 -3.50 -5.83
C ARG A 63 2.38 -2.40 -6.83
N ALA A 64 2.40 -2.71 -8.11
CA ALA A 64 2.02 -1.77 -9.18
C ALA A 64 0.54 -1.33 -9.07
N ASP A 65 -0.32 -2.22 -8.60
CA ASP A 65 -1.76 -2.00 -8.40
C ASP A 65 -2.12 -1.29 -7.09
N ASP A 66 -1.18 -1.19 -6.14
CA ASP A 66 -1.35 -0.44 -4.90
C ASP A 66 -0.87 1.02 -5.01
N VAL A 67 -0.01 1.31 -5.99
CA VAL A 67 0.46 2.69 -6.22
C VAL A 67 -0.67 3.56 -6.76
N PHE A 68 -0.85 4.73 -6.18
CA PHE A 68 -1.89 5.68 -6.58
C PHE A 68 -1.35 7.10 -6.78
N LYS A 69 -2.17 7.97 -7.36
CA LYS A 69 -1.86 9.40 -7.52
C LYS A 69 -2.59 10.24 -6.49
N SER A 70 -1.88 11.15 -5.83
CA SER A 70 -2.41 12.15 -4.92
C SER A 70 -1.83 13.51 -5.26
N ALA A 71 -2.67 14.47 -5.62
CA ALA A 71 -2.24 15.82 -6.03
C ALA A 71 -1.13 15.81 -7.11
N GLY A 72 -1.17 14.85 -8.05
CA GLY A 72 -0.18 14.69 -9.12
C GLY A 72 1.05 13.84 -8.76
N TYR A 73 1.31 13.60 -7.49
CA TYR A 73 2.41 12.75 -7.04
C TYR A 73 2.03 11.28 -7.07
N ARG A 74 3.02 10.43 -7.38
CA ARG A 74 2.89 8.98 -7.30
C ARG A 74 3.23 8.52 -5.89
N ILE A 75 2.28 7.87 -5.22
CA ILE A 75 2.40 7.43 -3.83
C ILE A 75 2.52 5.91 -3.77
N GLY A 76 3.58 5.42 -3.15
CA GLY A 76 3.78 4.02 -2.79
C GLY A 76 3.32 3.77 -1.35
N PRO A 77 2.26 2.99 -1.11
CA PRO A 77 1.76 2.75 0.26
C PRO A 77 2.82 2.20 1.22
N GLY A 78 3.67 1.31 0.73
CA GLY A 78 4.64 0.58 1.54
C GLY A 78 5.66 1.47 2.26
N GLU A 79 6.08 2.58 1.66
CA GLU A 79 7.02 3.50 2.26
C GLU A 79 6.42 4.20 3.48
N ILE A 80 5.18 4.65 3.34
CA ILE A 80 4.42 5.29 4.42
C ILE A 80 4.11 4.29 5.53
N GLU A 81 3.70 3.06 5.18
CA GLU A 81 3.44 1.97 6.13
C GLU A 81 4.71 1.61 6.93
N ASN A 82 5.85 1.47 6.23
CA ASN A 82 7.15 1.22 6.87
C ASN A 82 7.61 2.36 7.79
N CYS A 83 7.23 3.59 7.50
CA CYS A 83 7.46 4.73 8.37
C CYS A 83 6.54 4.66 9.61
N LEU A 84 5.23 4.50 9.41
CA LEU A 84 4.25 4.45 10.49
C LEU A 84 4.51 3.33 11.50
N ILE A 85 4.93 2.14 11.03
CA ILE A 85 5.17 0.97 11.89
C ILE A 85 6.34 1.17 12.86
N LYS A 86 7.21 2.14 12.61
CA LYS A 86 8.29 2.51 13.53
C LYS A 86 7.82 3.34 14.73
N HIS A 87 6.60 3.88 14.67
CA HIS A 87 6.04 4.62 15.79
C HIS A 87 5.53 3.66 16.87
N PRO A 88 5.84 3.87 18.17
CA PRO A 88 5.52 2.93 19.26
C PRO A 88 4.02 2.64 19.43
N ALA A 89 3.14 3.53 18.98
CA ALA A 89 1.70 3.32 19.03
C ALA A 89 1.16 2.35 17.97
N VAL A 90 1.94 2.03 16.91
CA VAL A 90 1.46 1.30 15.73
C VAL A 90 1.87 -0.17 15.80
N ALA A 91 0.89 -1.06 15.93
CA ALA A 91 1.11 -2.50 15.82
C ALA A 91 1.10 -2.95 14.35
N ASN A 92 0.21 -2.37 13.54
CA ASN A 92 0.12 -2.63 12.11
C ASN A 92 -0.59 -1.48 11.41
N CYS A 93 -0.39 -1.31 10.10
CA CYS A 93 -1.09 -0.27 9.35
C CYS A 93 -1.28 -0.65 7.88
N ALA A 94 -2.20 0.05 7.22
CA ALA A 94 -2.43 -0.03 5.78
C ALA A 94 -2.70 1.36 5.23
N VAL A 95 -2.09 1.68 4.10
CA VAL A 95 -2.28 2.96 3.40
C VAL A 95 -3.02 2.74 2.10
N VAL A 96 -4.07 3.54 1.88
CA VAL A 96 -4.90 3.47 0.68
C VAL A 96 -5.26 4.88 0.18
N PRO A 97 -5.60 5.02 -1.12
CA PRO A 97 -6.20 6.25 -1.61
C PRO A 97 -7.62 6.40 -1.07
N LYS A 98 -7.94 7.56 -0.53
CA LYS A 98 -9.30 8.01 -0.27
C LYS A 98 -9.71 8.99 -1.36
N PRO A 99 -10.83 8.78 -2.07
CA PRO A 99 -11.29 9.69 -3.11
C PRO A 99 -11.47 11.12 -2.59
N ASP A 100 -10.92 12.08 -3.33
CA ASP A 100 -10.98 13.52 -3.03
C ASP A 100 -11.30 14.30 -4.29
N ALA A 101 -12.21 15.28 -4.19
CA ALA A 101 -12.72 16.02 -5.36
C ALA A 101 -11.66 16.93 -6.02
N GLU A 102 -10.76 17.50 -5.22
CA GLU A 102 -9.75 18.44 -5.71
C GLU A 102 -8.44 17.75 -6.10
N ARG A 103 -8.04 16.74 -5.33
CA ARG A 103 -6.74 16.06 -5.45
C ARG A 103 -6.81 14.72 -6.16
N GLY A 104 -8.02 14.31 -6.59
CA GLY A 104 -8.29 12.97 -7.09
C GLY A 104 -8.31 11.92 -5.98
N ALA A 105 -7.27 11.90 -5.16
CA ALA A 105 -7.21 11.12 -3.93
C ALA A 105 -6.32 11.79 -2.89
N VAL A 106 -6.56 11.50 -1.62
CA VAL A 106 -5.67 11.82 -0.49
C VAL A 106 -5.16 10.53 0.14
N VAL A 107 -4.00 10.62 0.77
CA VAL A 107 -3.41 9.51 1.52
C VAL A 107 -4.22 9.28 2.79
N LYS A 108 -4.76 8.08 2.97
CA LYS A 108 -5.43 7.63 4.18
C LYS A 108 -4.72 6.42 4.76
N ALA A 109 -4.48 6.44 6.08
CA ALA A 109 -3.93 5.32 6.81
C ALA A 109 -4.98 4.70 7.73
N TYR A 110 -5.09 3.39 7.70
CA TYR A 110 -5.76 2.57 8.70
C TYR A 110 -4.70 2.04 9.65
N VAL A 111 -4.88 2.24 10.94
CA VAL A 111 -3.88 1.93 11.96
C VAL A 111 -4.48 1.03 13.03
N VAL A 112 -3.81 -0.07 13.30
CA VAL A 112 -4.04 -0.94 14.47
C VAL A 112 -3.07 -0.50 15.56
N LEU A 113 -3.60 -0.13 16.70
CA LEU A 113 -2.80 0.30 17.85
C LEU A 113 -2.16 -0.88 18.58
N THR A 114 -1.03 -0.63 19.22
CA THR A 114 -0.45 -1.59 20.18
C THR A 114 -1.33 -1.74 21.41
N THR A 115 -1.22 -2.85 22.13
CA THR A 115 -2.00 -3.13 23.34
C THR A 115 -1.89 -2.03 24.39
N GLU A 116 -0.71 -1.44 24.53
CA GLU A 116 -0.45 -0.33 25.45
C GLU A 116 -1.29 0.91 25.10
N PHE A 117 -1.33 1.27 23.82
CA PHE A 117 -2.09 2.43 23.36
C PHE A 117 -3.60 2.17 23.30
N ILE A 118 -4.03 0.93 23.10
CA ILE A 118 -5.46 0.56 23.27
C ILE A 118 -5.89 0.75 24.71
N ALA A 119 -5.10 0.31 25.70
CA ALA A 119 -5.38 0.50 27.10
C ALA A 119 -5.43 1.98 27.49
N ALA A 120 -4.41 2.77 27.10
CA ALA A 120 -4.38 4.20 27.35
C ALA A 120 -5.56 4.97 26.73
N ARG A 121 -6.01 4.54 25.54
CA ARG A 121 -7.19 5.08 24.88
C ARG A 121 -8.47 4.80 25.65
N ALA A 122 -8.63 3.59 26.21
CA ALA A 122 -9.77 3.19 27.00
C ALA A 122 -9.85 3.93 28.35
N ASP A 123 -8.69 4.19 28.95
CA ASP A 123 -8.58 4.92 30.23
C ASP A 123 -8.78 6.43 30.07
N SER A 124 -8.71 6.98 28.87
CA SER A 124 -8.96 8.39 28.61
C SER A 124 -10.45 8.72 28.79
N GLU A 125 -10.80 9.66 29.70
CA GLU A 125 -12.19 10.08 29.97
C GLU A 125 -12.94 10.58 28.74
N SER A 126 -12.23 10.92 27.69
CA SER A 126 -12.75 11.31 26.37
C SER A 126 -12.73 10.14 25.41
N ALA A 127 -13.45 9.06 25.66
CA ALA A 127 -13.47 7.90 24.78
C ALA A 127 -13.49 8.29 23.28
N GLY A 128 -12.32 8.33 22.64
CA GLY A 128 -12.12 8.62 21.23
C GLY A 128 -12.00 10.08 20.79
N GLY A 129 -12.07 11.06 21.72
CA GLY A 129 -12.03 12.48 21.35
C GLY A 129 -10.62 13.08 21.25
N GLN A 130 -10.15 13.66 22.35
CA GLN A 130 -8.88 14.39 22.37
C GLN A 130 -7.66 13.47 22.19
N PHE A 131 -7.65 12.29 22.82
CA PHE A 131 -6.57 11.30 22.70
C PHE A 131 -6.35 10.90 21.25
N ASP A 132 -7.42 10.57 20.52
CA ASP A 132 -7.32 10.18 19.13
C ASP A 132 -6.78 11.32 18.25
N GLN A 133 -7.21 12.56 18.49
CA GLN A 133 -6.72 13.73 17.75
C GLN A 133 -5.24 13.99 17.99
N GLU A 134 -4.79 13.91 19.24
CA GLU A 134 -3.38 14.09 19.61
C GLU A 134 -2.51 12.97 18.98
N LEU A 135 -2.97 11.73 19.03
CA LEU A 135 -2.25 10.60 18.45
C LEU A 135 -2.22 10.68 16.91
N ILE A 136 -3.32 11.08 16.27
CA ILE A 136 -3.34 11.33 14.81
C ILE A 136 -2.32 12.39 14.43
N ALA A 137 -2.28 13.51 15.17
CA ALA A 137 -1.32 14.58 14.92
C ALA A 137 0.14 14.07 15.08
N ALA A 138 0.42 13.30 16.13
CA ALA A 138 1.73 12.72 16.38
C ALA A 138 2.17 11.77 15.25
N LEU A 139 1.28 10.90 14.77
CA LEU A 139 1.54 10.00 13.65
C LEU A 139 1.76 10.75 12.33
N GLN A 140 0.98 11.78 12.06
CA GLN A 140 1.18 12.64 10.91
C GLN A 140 2.52 13.37 10.95
N ASP A 141 2.91 13.90 12.09
CA ASP A 141 4.18 14.60 12.26
C ASP A 141 5.37 13.63 12.21
N HIS A 142 5.21 12.40 12.71
CA HIS A 142 6.21 11.35 12.55
C HIS A 142 6.51 11.06 11.07
N VAL A 143 5.48 10.95 10.23
CA VAL A 143 5.67 10.73 8.79
C VAL A 143 6.25 11.97 8.11
N LYS A 144 5.75 13.18 8.41
CA LYS A 144 6.28 14.45 7.86
C LYS A 144 7.76 14.67 8.18
N GLY A 145 8.21 14.20 9.33
CA GLY A 145 9.61 14.32 9.76
C GLY A 145 10.57 13.38 9.04
N GLN A 146 10.05 12.35 8.34
CA GLN A 146 10.87 11.30 7.74
C GLN A 146 10.67 11.14 6.22
N LEU A 147 9.50 11.50 5.69
CA LEU A 147 9.13 11.34 4.29
C LEU A 147 8.81 12.69 3.63
N ALA A 148 8.59 12.66 2.32
CA ALA A 148 8.25 13.87 1.58
C ALA A 148 6.88 14.45 2.02
N PRO A 149 6.70 15.78 1.95
CA PRO A 149 5.49 16.45 2.46
C PRO A 149 4.17 16.01 1.81
N TYR A 150 4.20 15.39 0.64
CA TYR A 150 3.02 14.88 -0.05
C TYR A 150 2.64 13.45 0.38
N GLU A 151 3.48 12.75 1.16
CA GLU A 151 3.30 11.35 1.57
C GLU A 151 2.57 11.18 2.89
N TYR A 152 2.55 12.21 3.77
CA TYR A 152 1.92 12.03 5.06
C TYR A 152 0.40 11.80 4.94
N PRO A 153 -0.17 10.89 5.74
CA PRO A 153 -1.61 10.62 5.72
C PRO A 153 -2.41 11.87 6.09
N LYS A 154 -3.33 12.30 5.21
CA LYS A 154 -4.27 13.38 5.51
C LYS A 154 -5.36 12.93 6.48
N GLU A 155 -5.63 11.63 6.50
CA GLU A 155 -6.60 11.01 7.38
C GLU A 155 -6.02 9.73 7.97
N ILE A 156 -6.25 9.52 9.26
CA ILE A 156 -5.91 8.29 9.97
C ILE A 156 -7.17 7.77 10.64
N GLU A 157 -7.44 6.49 10.47
CA GLU A 157 -8.55 5.78 11.10
C GLU A 157 -8.00 4.64 11.95
N PHE A 158 -8.32 4.61 13.24
CA PHE A 158 -7.97 3.50 14.12
C PHE A 158 -8.98 2.39 13.96
N ILE A 159 -8.49 1.17 13.75
CA ILE A 159 -9.30 -0.05 13.57
C ILE A 159 -8.74 -1.19 14.42
N ASP A 160 -9.59 -2.15 14.76
CA ASP A 160 -9.19 -3.27 15.60
C ASP A 160 -8.29 -4.26 14.84
N GLN A 161 -8.57 -4.46 13.55
CA GLN A 161 -7.78 -5.37 12.70
C GLN A 161 -7.84 -4.98 11.23
N LEU A 162 -6.75 -5.24 10.52
CA LEU A 162 -6.68 -5.07 9.07
C LEU A 162 -7.28 -6.28 8.36
N PRO A 163 -7.92 -6.10 7.18
CA PRO A 163 -8.35 -7.22 6.36
C PRO A 163 -7.14 -7.98 5.81
N MET A 164 -7.07 -9.26 6.16
CA MET A 164 -5.97 -10.15 5.77
C MET A 164 -6.48 -11.33 4.96
N THR A 165 -5.64 -11.89 4.10
CA THR A 165 -5.90 -13.20 3.49
C THR A 165 -5.70 -14.30 4.54
N THR A 166 -6.16 -15.54 4.24
CA THR A 166 -5.89 -16.72 5.08
C THR A 166 -4.40 -17.02 5.25
N THR A 167 -3.56 -16.51 4.35
CA THR A 167 -2.09 -16.64 4.41
C THR A 167 -1.39 -15.44 5.05
N GLY A 168 -2.13 -14.53 5.69
CA GLY A 168 -1.58 -13.37 6.41
C GLY A 168 -1.12 -12.23 5.52
N LYS A 169 -1.61 -12.10 4.28
CA LYS A 169 -1.29 -10.97 3.41
C LYS A 169 -2.35 -9.89 3.53
N LEU A 170 -1.92 -8.64 3.66
CA LEU A 170 -2.79 -7.47 3.71
C LEU A 170 -3.61 -7.31 2.43
N GLN A 171 -4.92 -7.12 2.59
CA GLN A 171 -5.88 -6.92 1.49
C GLN A 171 -6.25 -5.43 1.34
N ARG A 172 -5.33 -4.59 0.86
CA ARG A 172 -5.58 -3.15 0.65
C ARG A 172 -6.78 -2.88 -0.26
N ARG A 173 -7.06 -3.81 -1.20
CA ARG A 173 -8.23 -3.70 -2.08
C ARG A 173 -9.54 -3.59 -1.29
N VAL A 174 -9.69 -4.31 -0.18
CA VAL A 174 -10.91 -4.25 0.65
C VAL A 174 -11.09 -2.85 1.22
N LEU A 175 -10.03 -2.29 1.80
CA LEU A 175 -10.06 -0.94 2.37
C LEU A 175 -10.30 0.14 1.30
N ARG A 176 -9.70 -0.01 0.11
CA ARG A 176 -9.92 0.91 -1.01
C ARG A 176 -11.38 0.92 -1.46
N LEU A 177 -11.99 -0.26 -1.64
CA LEU A 177 -13.40 -0.36 -2.00
C LEU A 177 -14.32 0.27 -0.95
N GLN A 178 -14.02 0.09 0.33
CA GLN A 178 -14.76 0.75 1.42
C GLN A 178 -14.70 2.29 1.31
N GLU A 179 -13.54 2.86 0.96
CA GLU A 179 -13.44 4.31 0.77
C GLU A 179 -14.17 4.80 -0.49
N GLU A 180 -14.17 4.04 -1.56
CA GLU A 180 -14.93 4.33 -2.77
C GLU A 180 -16.45 4.31 -2.50
N GLU A 181 -16.93 3.32 -1.75
CA GLU A 181 -18.33 3.24 -1.32
C GLU A 181 -18.73 4.41 -0.40
N ARG A 182 -17.90 4.71 0.61
CA ARG A 182 -18.10 5.87 1.49
C ARG A 182 -18.16 7.20 0.72
N ALA A 183 -17.30 7.35 -0.28
CA ALA A 183 -17.30 8.55 -1.13
C ALA A 183 -18.55 8.65 -2.00
N THR A 184 -19.07 7.54 -2.49
CA THR A 184 -20.32 7.49 -3.28
C THR A 184 -21.53 7.85 -2.42
N GLN A 185 -21.62 7.31 -1.20
CA GLN A 185 -22.72 7.60 -0.26
C GLN A 185 -22.76 9.06 0.21
N ARG A 186 -21.62 9.76 0.22
CA ARG A 186 -21.56 11.18 0.61
C ARG A 186 -21.99 12.14 -0.52
N ARG A 187 -22.09 11.63 -1.75
CA ARG A 187 -22.46 12.42 -2.95
C ARG A 187 -23.94 12.31 -3.32
N GLY A 188 -24.65 11.34 -2.78
CA GLY A 188 -26.12 11.15 -2.95
C GLY A 188 -26.90 11.72 -1.79
#